data_5b02e486ce2de44e101f074fa1584257
#
_entry.id   5b02e486ce2de44e101f074fa1584257
#
_cell.length_a   1.000
_cell.length_b   1.000
_cell.length_c   1.000
_cell.angle_alpha   90.00
_cell.angle_beta   90.00
_cell.angle_gamma   90.00
#
_symmetry.space_group_name_H-M   'P 1'
#
loop_
_entity.id
_entity.type
_entity.pdbx_description
1 polymer ?
#
loop_
_entity_poly.entity_id
_entity_poly.type
_entity_poly.pdbx_seq_one_letter_code
_entity_poly.pdbx_strand_id
1 'polypeptide(L)'
;FGGFTPGSTAATEEFNFTANTITAATWSSGGNLNTAREKMSGFGTQAAATIAGGKNPITNETQEYNGSSWTAGGNLNTARQSSGGGGTQTAGLAYGGYNGSSPYLADSEEYNGTAWAEGNNLNTARYITGSGSQTAALGMGGATATGGVALCEEYDGTNWTAGGALNTARNYIAGFGTQTAGVAATGGPAGKADVEEYNGSTWTTVNSVNTAREIAMSSGVQTDGIIYGGRVDPGSVKMTTTEGYDGTSWSTRPNMAVGRYGSGANQSSGTATAAIAAGGNTNPPNTRVTTTEEFNGATTAINIVDITTS
;
A
#
# COMPACT_ATOMS: atom_id res chain seq x y z
N PHE A 1 26.12 -47.07 -1.61
CA PHE A 1 26.34 -48.16 -0.66
C PHE A 1 26.21 -49.45 -1.42
N GLY A 2 27.33 -50.13 -1.71
CA GLY A 2 27.33 -51.45 -2.34
C GLY A 2 27.11 -52.54 -1.29
N GLY A 3 26.05 -53.31 -1.42
CA GLY A 3 25.83 -54.52 -0.63
C GLY A 3 26.43 -55.72 -1.34
N PHE A 4 27.01 -56.68 -0.59
CA PHE A 4 27.47 -57.96 -1.11
C PHE A 4 26.26 -58.83 -1.49
N THR A 5 26.04 -59.01 -2.79
CA THR A 5 25.22 -60.10 -3.33
C THR A 5 26.12 -60.99 -4.17
N PRO A 6 25.82 -62.28 -4.32
CA PRO A 6 26.57 -63.18 -5.21
C PRO A 6 26.42 -62.67 -6.67
N GLY A 7 27.43 -61.96 -7.15
CA GLY A 7 27.43 -61.20 -8.39
C GLY A 7 27.39 -59.68 -8.10
N SER A 8 28.52 -59.13 -7.62
CA SER A 8 28.66 -57.71 -7.38
C SER A 8 28.34 -56.90 -8.64
N THR A 9 27.31 -56.09 -8.54
CA THR A 9 26.98 -55.11 -9.57
C THR A 9 27.73 -53.82 -9.29
N ALA A 10 28.37 -53.24 -10.31
CA ALA A 10 29.02 -51.93 -10.25
C ALA A 10 28.02 -50.78 -10.43
N ALA A 11 26.76 -51.01 -9.99
CA ALA A 11 25.74 -49.97 -10.10
C ALA A 11 25.89 -48.98 -8.92
N THR A 12 26.17 -47.74 -9.23
CA THR A 12 26.09 -46.58 -8.33
C THR A 12 24.71 -45.95 -8.47
N GLU A 13 24.04 -45.76 -7.35
CA GLU A 13 22.80 -44.94 -7.31
C GLU A 13 23.16 -43.49 -6.99
N GLU A 14 22.67 -42.56 -7.80
CA GLU A 14 22.80 -41.14 -7.54
C GLU A 14 21.73 -40.69 -6.53
N PHE A 15 22.16 -40.02 -5.48
CA PHE A 15 21.28 -39.42 -4.50
C PHE A 15 21.23 -37.91 -4.71
N ASN A 16 20.12 -37.42 -5.27
CA ASN A 16 19.89 -36.00 -5.45
C ASN A 16 19.22 -35.44 -4.19
N PHE A 17 19.92 -34.55 -3.49
CA PHE A 17 19.40 -33.83 -2.34
C PHE A 17 18.99 -32.43 -2.74
N THR A 18 17.71 -32.10 -2.56
CA THR A 18 17.19 -30.76 -2.77
C THR A 18 17.13 -30.06 -1.43
N ALA A 19 17.95 -29.03 -1.24
CA ALA A 19 17.89 -28.16 -0.06
C ALA A 19 17.17 -26.85 -0.44
N ASN A 20 16.11 -26.53 0.28
CA ASN A 20 15.45 -25.24 0.15
C ASN A 20 16.13 -24.24 1.09
N THR A 21 16.66 -23.15 0.55
CA THR A 21 17.09 -22.01 1.34
C THR A 21 15.93 -21.03 1.45
N ILE A 22 15.43 -20.84 2.66
CA ILE A 22 14.37 -19.87 2.95
C ILE A 22 15.03 -18.58 3.45
N THR A 23 14.86 -17.50 2.72
CA THR A 23 15.18 -16.16 3.19
C THR A 23 13.93 -15.57 3.83
N ALA A 24 14.01 -15.23 5.12
CA ALA A 24 12.89 -14.69 5.87
C ALA A 24 12.49 -13.29 5.34
N ALA A 25 11.21 -12.96 5.44
CA ALA A 25 10.73 -11.63 5.15
C ALA A 25 11.36 -10.58 6.09
N THR A 26 11.64 -9.38 5.58
CA THR A 26 12.27 -8.30 6.36
C THR A 26 11.80 -6.93 5.90
N TRP A 27 11.94 -5.92 6.80
CA TRP A 27 11.98 -4.52 6.43
C TRP A 27 13.43 -4.04 6.36
N SER A 28 13.78 -3.30 5.32
CA SER A 28 15.10 -2.71 5.11
C SER A 28 14.97 -1.20 4.82
N SER A 29 16.05 -0.45 5.06
CA SER A 29 16.07 0.98 4.73
C SER A 29 16.20 1.18 3.22
N GLY A 30 15.37 2.06 2.67
CA GLY A 30 15.50 2.59 1.31
C GLY A 30 16.07 4.00 1.29
N GLY A 31 16.18 4.60 0.10
CA GLY A 31 16.61 5.99 -0.06
C GLY A 31 15.62 6.98 0.55
N ASN A 32 16.12 8.05 1.15
CA ASN A 32 15.29 9.06 1.81
C ASN A 32 14.59 9.98 0.83
N LEU A 33 13.38 10.44 1.20
CA LEU A 33 12.69 11.55 0.54
C LEU A 33 13.51 12.83 0.59
N ASN A 34 13.34 13.71 -0.40
CA ASN A 34 13.95 15.03 -0.40
C ASN A 34 13.36 15.96 0.67
N THR A 35 12.06 15.79 0.98
CA THR A 35 11.32 16.62 1.93
C THR A 35 10.48 15.75 2.88
N ALA A 36 10.59 16.01 4.19
CA ALA A 36 9.82 15.30 5.22
C ALA A 36 8.34 15.70 5.16
N ARG A 37 7.44 14.73 4.99
CA ARG A 37 5.99 14.96 4.89
C ARG A 37 5.17 13.73 5.21
N GLU A 38 3.88 13.94 5.44
CA GLU A 38 2.91 12.89 5.74
C GLU A 38 1.64 13.04 4.91
N LYS A 39 0.79 12.02 4.86
CA LYS A 39 -0.53 12.03 4.21
C LYS A 39 -0.49 12.33 2.70
N MET A 40 0.47 11.75 2.04
CA MET A 40 0.65 11.80 0.60
C MET A 40 -0.25 10.77 -0.10
N SER A 41 -0.61 11.04 -1.35
CA SER A 41 -1.00 9.97 -2.29
C SER A 41 0.21 9.13 -2.62
N GLY A 42 0.05 7.83 -2.80
CA GLY A 42 1.13 6.96 -3.25
C GLY A 42 0.64 5.88 -4.19
N PHE A 43 1.44 5.54 -5.19
CA PHE A 43 1.16 4.50 -6.18
C PHE A 43 2.45 3.99 -6.82
N GLY A 44 2.34 2.95 -7.66
CA GLY A 44 3.49 2.31 -8.28
C GLY A 44 3.97 1.07 -7.51
N THR A 45 5.14 0.57 -7.80
CA THR A 45 5.76 -0.59 -7.17
C THR A 45 6.84 -0.19 -6.16
N GLN A 46 7.35 -1.14 -5.38
CA GLN A 46 8.49 -0.89 -4.48
C GLN A 46 9.71 -0.33 -5.22
N ALA A 47 10.00 -0.84 -6.43
CA ALA A 47 11.14 -0.41 -7.23
C ALA A 47 10.85 0.84 -8.11
N ALA A 48 9.58 1.23 -8.25
CA ALA A 48 9.15 2.36 -9.07
C ALA A 48 7.88 2.99 -8.45
N ALA A 49 8.06 3.65 -7.31
CA ALA A 49 6.97 4.30 -6.57
C ALA A 49 6.90 5.79 -6.87
N THR A 50 5.70 6.33 -6.76
CA THR A 50 5.45 7.77 -6.81
C THR A 50 4.70 8.18 -5.56
N ILE A 51 5.08 9.31 -4.97
CA ILE A 51 4.30 10.02 -3.96
C ILE A 51 4.01 11.43 -4.42
N ALA A 52 2.79 11.89 -4.17
CA ALA A 52 2.35 13.22 -4.58
C ALA A 52 1.61 13.93 -3.45
N GLY A 53 1.80 15.24 -3.35
CA GLY A 53 1.21 16.07 -2.31
C GLY A 53 1.74 15.79 -0.91
N GLY A 54 0.90 15.96 0.09
CA GLY A 54 1.22 15.73 1.49
C GLY A 54 1.09 16.97 2.35
N LYS A 55 1.41 16.81 3.63
CA LYS A 55 1.25 17.82 4.67
C LYS A 55 2.57 18.21 5.31
N ASN A 56 2.67 19.48 5.63
CA ASN A 56 3.68 20.22 6.37
C ASN A 56 4.87 20.77 5.56
N PRO A 57 4.58 21.80 4.78
CA PRO A 57 3.27 22.37 4.46
C PRO A 57 2.44 21.47 3.54
N ILE A 58 1.15 21.80 3.32
CA ILE A 58 0.40 21.17 2.21
C ILE A 58 1.09 21.58 0.92
N THR A 59 1.43 20.61 0.09
CA THR A 59 2.28 20.79 -1.07
C THR A 59 1.69 20.10 -2.31
N ASN A 60 2.14 20.53 -3.47
CA ASN A 60 1.87 19.91 -4.77
C ASN A 60 3.07 19.11 -5.30
N GLU A 61 4.15 18.98 -4.54
CA GLU A 61 5.35 18.29 -4.98
C GLU A 61 5.08 16.79 -5.22
N THR A 62 5.67 16.28 -6.28
CA THR A 62 5.76 14.85 -6.59
C THR A 62 7.19 14.38 -6.45
N GLN A 63 7.40 13.17 -5.93
CA GLN A 63 8.68 12.50 -5.94
C GLN A 63 8.53 11.07 -6.45
N GLU A 64 9.54 10.63 -7.17
CA GLU A 64 9.62 9.33 -7.83
C GLU A 64 10.78 8.52 -7.29
N TYR A 65 10.53 7.25 -7.01
CA TYR A 65 11.50 6.29 -6.50
C TYR A 65 11.96 5.35 -7.62
N ASN A 66 13.26 5.13 -7.72
CA ASN A 66 13.85 4.24 -8.71
C ASN A 66 14.38 2.92 -8.12
N GLY A 67 13.93 2.55 -6.92
CA GLY A 67 14.43 1.40 -6.17
C GLY A 67 15.67 1.71 -5.30
N SER A 68 16.19 2.93 -5.33
CA SER A 68 17.36 3.34 -4.54
C SER A 68 17.26 4.75 -3.99
N SER A 69 16.74 5.68 -4.78
CA SER A 69 16.68 7.10 -4.44
C SER A 69 15.39 7.76 -4.94
N TRP A 70 15.00 8.83 -4.26
CA TRP A 70 13.88 9.67 -4.65
C TRP A 70 14.36 10.88 -5.45
N THR A 71 13.71 11.16 -6.55
CA THR A 71 13.93 12.33 -7.41
C THR A 71 12.63 13.14 -7.53
N ALA A 72 12.75 14.44 -7.83
CA ALA A 72 11.58 15.27 -8.08
C ALA A 72 10.93 14.89 -9.42
N GLY A 73 9.61 14.68 -9.41
CA GLY A 73 8.76 14.57 -10.60
C GLY A 73 8.03 15.87 -10.90
N GLY A 74 7.15 15.87 -11.91
CA GLY A 74 6.25 17.00 -12.20
C GLY A 74 5.27 17.21 -11.06
N ASN A 75 5.03 18.47 -10.68
CA ASN A 75 4.13 18.82 -9.58
C ASN A 75 2.66 18.71 -9.96
N LEU A 76 1.81 18.31 -8.98
CA LEU A 76 0.35 18.44 -9.08
C LEU A 76 -0.04 19.89 -9.39
N ASN A 77 -1.12 20.09 -10.12
CA ASN A 77 -1.71 21.42 -10.33
C ASN A 77 -2.29 21.99 -9.03
N THR A 78 -2.89 21.13 -8.20
CA THR A 78 -3.49 21.51 -6.92
C THR A 78 -2.76 20.85 -5.75
N ALA A 79 -2.21 21.65 -4.82
CA ALA A 79 -1.62 21.18 -3.59
C ALA A 79 -2.67 20.46 -2.73
N ARG A 80 -2.36 19.23 -2.24
CA ARG A 80 -3.32 18.41 -1.50
C ARG A 80 -2.68 17.47 -0.50
N GLN A 81 -3.45 17.07 0.50
CA GLN A 81 -3.14 15.99 1.44
C GLN A 81 -4.31 15.03 1.59
N SER A 82 -4.09 13.82 2.12
CA SER A 82 -5.15 12.83 2.40
C SER A 82 -6.01 12.52 1.18
N SER A 83 -5.40 12.45 0.02
CA SER A 83 -6.01 12.11 -1.27
C SER A 83 -5.84 10.62 -1.56
N GLY A 84 -6.74 10.09 -2.35
CA GLY A 84 -6.60 8.77 -2.96
C GLY A 84 -5.51 8.76 -4.03
N GLY A 85 -4.97 7.59 -4.30
CA GLY A 85 -4.01 7.39 -5.37
C GLY A 85 -4.17 6.01 -6.01
N GLY A 86 -3.73 5.89 -7.25
CA GLY A 86 -3.76 4.63 -8.00
C GLY A 86 -2.84 4.67 -9.22
N GLY A 87 -2.47 3.50 -9.73
CA GLY A 87 -1.71 3.37 -10.96
C GLY A 87 -0.23 3.02 -10.79
N THR A 88 0.54 3.38 -11.82
CA THR A 88 1.99 3.16 -11.92
C THR A 88 2.74 4.47 -11.93
N GLN A 89 4.07 4.44 -11.76
CA GLN A 89 4.91 5.64 -11.82
C GLN A 89 4.74 6.44 -13.12
N THR A 90 4.43 5.79 -14.23
CA THR A 90 4.24 6.43 -15.55
C THR A 90 2.79 6.60 -15.97
N ALA A 91 1.83 6.13 -15.16
CA ALA A 91 0.39 6.26 -15.38
C ALA A 91 -0.32 6.27 -14.02
N GLY A 92 -0.25 7.42 -13.34
CA GLY A 92 -0.76 7.61 -11.98
C GLY A 92 -2.02 8.45 -11.93
N LEU A 93 -2.77 8.32 -10.83
CA LEU A 93 -3.96 9.10 -10.54
C LEU A 93 -3.91 9.57 -9.09
N ALA A 94 -4.24 10.86 -8.87
CA ALA A 94 -4.45 11.44 -7.54
C ALA A 94 -5.80 12.15 -7.52
N TYR A 95 -6.61 11.93 -6.48
CA TYR A 95 -7.97 12.44 -6.44
C TYR A 95 -8.46 12.75 -5.03
N GLY A 96 -9.36 13.74 -4.93
CA GLY A 96 -9.89 14.21 -3.67
C GLY A 96 -8.83 14.83 -2.75
N GLY A 97 -9.07 14.80 -1.46
CA GLY A 97 -8.16 15.31 -0.46
C GLY A 97 -8.55 16.69 0.10
N TYR A 98 -7.55 17.43 0.57
CA TYR A 98 -7.72 18.74 1.22
C TYR A 98 -6.53 19.67 0.94
N ASN A 99 -6.80 20.91 0.59
CA ASN A 99 -5.77 21.91 0.25
C ASN A 99 -5.50 22.96 1.33
N GLY A 100 -6.17 22.89 2.47
CA GLY A 100 -5.94 23.81 3.59
C GLY A 100 -6.85 25.02 3.65
N SER A 101 -7.48 25.41 2.56
CA SER A 101 -8.22 26.69 2.47
C SER A 101 -9.69 26.58 2.08
N SER A 102 -10.10 25.47 1.51
CA SER A 102 -11.50 25.22 1.13
C SER A 102 -11.94 23.90 1.73
N PRO A 103 -13.24 23.61 1.83
CA PRO A 103 -13.62 22.33 2.38
C PRO A 103 -12.85 21.20 1.69
N TYR A 104 -13.30 20.22 1.19
CA TYR A 104 -12.59 19.10 0.59
C TYR A 104 -12.48 19.29 -0.92
N LEU A 105 -11.52 18.59 -1.54
CA LEU A 105 -11.34 18.58 -2.99
C LEU A 105 -12.17 17.44 -3.61
N ALA A 106 -12.71 17.71 -4.79
CA ALA A 106 -13.24 16.71 -5.71
C ALA A 106 -12.29 16.46 -6.88
N ASP A 107 -11.30 17.32 -7.08
CA ASP A 107 -10.42 17.32 -8.25
C ASP A 107 -9.66 16.01 -8.38
N SER A 108 -9.54 15.53 -9.61
CA SER A 108 -8.67 14.43 -9.99
C SER A 108 -7.59 14.92 -10.93
N GLU A 109 -6.39 14.37 -10.80
CA GLU A 109 -5.27 14.66 -11.69
C GLU A 109 -4.61 13.34 -12.14
N GLU A 110 -4.27 13.28 -13.42
CA GLU A 110 -3.62 12.15 -14.07
C GLU A 110 -2.16 12.43 -14.35
N TYR A 111 -1.29 11.49 -13.99
CA TYR A 111 0.16 11.57 -14.18
C TYR A 111 0.60 10.70 -15.34
N ASN A 112 1.42 11.26 -16.24
CA ASN A 112 1.96 10.54 -17.39
C ASN A 112 3.45 10.14 -17.25
N GLY A 113 3.99 10.22 -16.03
CA GLY A 113 5.41 9.99 -15.74
C GLY A 113 6.26 11.26 -15.86
N THR A 114 5.67 12.41 -16.20
CA THR A 114 6.40 13.69 -16.33
C THR A 114 5.60 14.87 -15.84
N ALA A 115 4.31 14.89 -16.13
CA ALA A 115 3.42 15.99 -15.81
C ALA A 115 2.04 15.49 -15.39
N TRP A 116 1.34 16.31 -14.59
CA TRP A 116 -0.04 16.11 -14.19
C TRP A 116 -0.99 16.88 -15.09
N ALA A 117 -2.10 16.28 -15.42
CA ALA A 117 -3.21 16.88 -16.16
C ALA A 117 -4.51 16.73 -15.37
N GLU A 118 -5.39 17.73 -15.47
CA GLU A 118 -6.72 17.65 -14.85
C GLU A 118 -7.55 16.54 -15.48
N GLY A 119 -8.16 15.69 -14.62
CA GLY A 119 -9.18 14.73 -14.96
C GLY A 119 -10.56 15.18 -14.52
N ASN A 120 -11.60 14.38 -14.77
CA ASN A 120 -12.93 14.67 -14.28
C ASN A 120 -13.04 14.43 -12.76
N ASN A 121 -13.82 15.26 -12.11
CA ASN A 121 -13.92 15.32 -10.66
C ASN A 121 -14.76 14.19 -10.08
N LEU A 122 -14.44 13.81 -8.82
CA LEU A 122 -15.33 13.03 -7.96
C LEU A 122 -16.70 13.69 -7.85
N ASN A 123 -17.76 12.89 -7.71
CA ASN A 123 -19.11 13.41 -7.45
C ASN A 123 -19.22 14.06 -6.05
N THR A 124 -18.39 13.62 -5.10
CA THR A 124 -18.40 14.16 -3.73
C THR A 124 -16.98 14.50 -3.26
N ALA A 125 -16.76 15.80 -3.00
CA ALA A 125 -15.50 16.29 -2.44
C ALA A 125 -15.26 15.76 -1.03
N ARG A 126 -14.09 15.11 -0.78
CA ARG A 126 -13.77 14.49 0.52
C ARG A 126 -12.29 14.09 0.67
N TYR A 127 -11.82 13.89 1.90
CA TYR A 127 -10.70 12.99 2.14
C TYR A 127 -11.09 11.60 1.63
N ILE A 128 -10.15 10.89 1.05
CA ILE A 128 -10.48 9.62 0.43
C ILE A 128 -9.27 8.68 0.46
N THR A 129 -9.54 7.39 0.50
CA THR A 129 -8.55 6.34 0.25
C THR A 129 -8.85 5.72 -1.09
N GLY A 130 -7.82 5.26 -1.77
CA GLY A 130 -7.96 4.69 -3.10
C GLY A 130 -7.20 3.42 -3.37
N SER A 131 -7.57 2.77 -4.46
CA SER A 131 -6.87 1.64 -5.06
C SER A 131 -7.15 1.59 -6.57
N GLY A 132 -6.53 0.63 -7.26
CA GLY A 132 -6.73 0.43 -8.68
C GLY A 132 -5.65 1.10 -9.56
N SER A 133 -6.00 1.37 -10.82
CA SER A 133 -5.12 1.96 -11.83
C SER A 133 -5.57 3.36 -12.23
N GLN A 134 -4.79 4.04 -13.07
CA GLN A 134 -5.17 5.33 -13.64
C GLN A 134 -6.50 5.28 -14.41
N THR A 135 -6.78 4.16 -15.08
CA THR A 135 -7.99 4.00 -15.91
C THR A 135 -9.08 3.15 -15.26
N ALA A 136 -8.85 2.62 -14.05
CA ALA A 136 -9.81 1.83 -13.30
C ALA A 136 -9.52 1.95 -11.80
N ALA A 137 -9.86 3.09 -11.21
CA ALA A 137 -9.63 3.37 -9.79
C ALA A 137 -10.92 3.20 -8.97
N LEU A 138 -10.73 2.86 -7.69
CA LEU A 138 -11.78 2.78 -6.68
C LEU A 138 -11.46 3.75 -5.56
N GLY A 139 -12.31 4.76 -5.39
CA GLY A 139 -12.28 5.65 -4.25
C GLY A 139 -13.24 5.17 -3.17
N MET A 140 -12.75 4.91 -1.96
CA MET A 140 -13.52 4.27 -0.90
C MET A 140 -13.56 5.10 0.38
N GLY A 141 -14.75 5.22 0.97
CA GLY A 141 -15.00 5.90 2.22
C GLY A 141 -14.47 7.33 2.26
N GLY A 142 -13.88 7.68 3.38
CA GLY A 142 -13.27 8.99 3.61
C GLY A 142 -14.08 9.87 4.53
N ALA A 143 -13.84 11.19 4.45
CA ALA A 143 -14.55 12.16 5.27
C ALA A 143 -14.91 13.44 4.50
N THR A 144 -16.12 13.91 4.75
CA THR A 144 -16.62 15.24 4.36
C THR A 144 -16.61 16.18 5.58
N ALA A 145 -17.13 17.37 5.43
CA ALA A 145 -17.31 18.33 6.54
C ALA A 145 -18.22 17.78 7.65
N THR A 146 -19.06 16.79 7.35
CA THR A 146 -20.01 16.17 8.31
C THR A 146 -19.45 14.91 8.98
N GLY A 147 -18.25 14.46 8.62
CA GLY A 147 -17.59 13.30 9.20
C GLY A 147 -17.31 12.19 8.22
N GLY A 148 -17.03 10.99 8.76
CA GLY A 148 -16.74 9.79 7.96
C GLY A 148 -17.94 9.36 7.12
N VAL A 149 -17.67 8.92 5.90
CA VAL A 149 -18.69 8.48 4.93
C VAL A 149 -18.46 7.06 4.44
N ALA A 150 -19.53 6.42 3.97
CA ALA A 150 -19.49 5.09 3.36
C ALA A 150 -19.40 5.14 1.83
N LEU A 151 -19.37 6.32 1.24
CA LEU A 151 -19.40 6.53 -0.21
C LEU A 151 -18.21 5.85 -0.90
N CYS A 152 -18.49 5.18 -2.02
CA CYS A 152 -17.46 4.71 -2.95
C CYS A 152 -17.77 5.25 -4.34
N GLU A 153 -16.70 5.52 -5.08
CA GLU A 153 -16.79 5.97 -6.47
C GLU A 153 -15.78 5.22 -7.33
N GLU A 154 -16.16 4.92 -8.55
CA GLU A 154 -15.38 4.18 -9.54
C GLU A 154 -15.00 5.09 -10.70
N TYR A 155 -13.73 5.03 -11.12
CA TYR A 155 -13.19 5.78 -12.24
C TYR A 155 -12.98 4.87 -13.44
N ASP A 156 -13.51 5.25 -14.60
CA ASP A 156 -13.40 4.48 -15.85
C ASP A 156 -12.28 4.95 -16.79
N GLY A 157 -11.39 5.81 -16.31
CA GLY A 157 -10.38 6.48 -17.13
C GLY A 157 -10.86 7.82 -17.69
N THR A 158 -12.10 8.21 -17.42
CA THR A 158 -12.67 9.50 -17.84
C THR A 158 -13.60 10.07 -16.79
N ASN A 159 -14.53 9.28 -16.27
CA ASN A 159 -15.56 9.75 -15.35
C ASN A 159 -15.57 8.96 -14.04
N TRP A 160 -16.00 9.63 -12.97
CA TRP A 160 -16.32 9.01 -11.71
C TRP A 160 -17.81 8.69 -11.63
N THR A 161 -18.14 7.48 -11.26
CA THR A 161 -19.51 7.00 -11.03
C THR A 161 -19.64 6.45 -9.62
N ALA A 162 -20.86 6.50 -9.05
CA ALA A 162 -21.12 5.93 -7.74
C ALA A 162 -21.01 4.42 -7.79
N GLY A 163 -20.16 3.84 -6.92
CA GLY A 163 -20.08 2.42 -6.63
C GLY A 163 -20.91 2.02 -5.42
N GLY A 164 -20.92 0.74 -5.07
CA GLY A 164 -21.55 0.24 -3.85
C GLY A 164 -20.96 0.87 -2.60
N ALA A 165 -21.78 1.30 -1.65
CA ALA A 165 -21.31 1.90 -0.41
C ALA A 165 -20.73 0.85 0.55
N LEU A 166 -19.71 1.23 1.35
CA LEU A 166 -19.23 0.45 2.49
C LEU A 166 -20.39 0.16 3.48
N ASN A 167 -20.36 -0.98 4.14
CA ASN A 167 -21.32 -1.29 5.21
C ASN A 167 -21.16 -0.37 6.42
N THR A 168 -19.93 0.10 6.66
CA THR A 168 -19.63 1.01 7.78
C THR A 168 -18.91 2.28 7.27
N ALA A 169 -19.52 3.45 7.54
CA ALA A 169 -18.90 4.74 7.25
C ALA A 169 -17.60 4.91 8.05
N ARG A 170 -16.48 5.21 7.37
CA ARG A 170 -15.17 5.40 8.00
C ARG A 170 -14.20 6.16 7.10
N ASN A 171 -13.24 6.80 7.76
CA ASN A 171 -12.15 7.50 7.12
C ASN A 171 -10.80 6.85 7.47
N TYR A 172 -9.70 7.33 6.90
CA TYR A 172 -8.35 6.84 7.19
C TYR A 172 -8.18 5.32 7.03
N ILE A 173 -8.84 4.79 6.04
CA ILE A 173 -8.86 3.37 5.65
C ILE A 173 -7.49 3.01 5.06
N ALA A 174 -7.01 1.81 5.30
CA ALA A 174 -5.98 1.16 4.50
C ALA A 174 -6.68 0.45 3.32
N GLY A 175 -6.53 0.99 2.11
CA GLY A 175 -7.19 0.48 0.91
C GLY A 175 -6.19 -0.13 -0.06
N PHE A 176 -6.51 -1.28 -0.64
CA PHE A 176 -5.70 -1.95 -1.66
C PHE A 176 -6.56 -2.81 -2.59
N GLY A 177 -5.95 -3.35 -3.65
CA GLY A 177 -6.64 -4.16 -4.63
C GLY A 177 -6.94 -3.42 -5.94
N THR A 178 -7.91 -3.91 -6.69
CA THR A 178 -8.37 -3.34 -7.96
C THR A 178 -9.74 -2.67 -7.80
N GLN A 179 -10.22 -2.01 -8.86
CA GLN A 179 -11.55 -1.41 -8.89
C GLN A 179 -12.65 -2.44 -8.61
N THR A 180 -12.53 -3.64 -9.16
CA THR A 180 -13.56 -4.69 -9.03
C THR A 180 -13.26 -5.74 -7.96
N ALA A 181 -12.11 -5.64 -7.28
CA ALA A 181 -11.68 -6.53 -6.21
C ALA A 181 -10.85 -5.72 -5.20
N GLY A 182 -11.51 -4.80 -4.50
CA GLY A 182 -10.93 -3.90 -3.52
C GLY A 182 -11.04 -4.43 -2.10
N VAL A 183 -10.14 -3.98 -1.22
CA VAL A 183 -10.18 -4.21 0.22
C VAL A 183 -10.15 -2.88 0.95
N ALA A 184 -11.07 -2.67 1.86
CA ALA A 184 -11.11 -1.58 2.80
C ALA A 184 -10.85 -2.12 4.21
N ALA A 185 -9.62 -1.98 4.70
CA ALA A 185 -9.22 -2.47 6.00
C ALA A 185 -9.02 -1.32 6.99
N THR A 186 -9.35 -1.54 8.24
CA THR A 186 -9.09 -0.59 9.34
C THR A 186 -9.84 0.75 9.19
N GLY A 187 -9.35 1.82 9.80
CA GLY A 187 -9.87 3.17 9.63
C GLY A 187 -10.35 3.81 10.94
N GLY A 188 -10.78 5.07 10.84
CA GLY A 188 -11.29 5.87 11.95
C GLY A 188 -12.82 5.97 12.00
N PRO A 189 -13.36 6.60 13.08
CA PRO A 189 -12.61 7.18 14.20
C PRO A 189 -12.12 6.11 15.19
N ALA A 190 -11.05 6.46 15.94
CA ALA A 190 -10.49 5.70 17.05
C ALA A 190 -9.85 4.33 16.70
N GLY A 191 -9.47 4.14 15.46
CA GLY A 191 -8.84 2.88 14.99
C GLY A 191 -9.80 1.70 15.04
N LYS A 192 -10.12 1.15 13.90
CA LYS A 192 -11.01 -0.01 13.74
C LYS A 192 -10.23 -1.24 13.24
N ALA A 193 -10.76 -2.40 13.50
CA ALA A 193 -10.25 -3.67 12.98
C ALA A 193 -11.06 -4.17 11.77
N ASP A 194 -12.16 -3.51 11.44
CA ASP A 194 -13.11 -3.94 10.42
C ASP A 194 -12.47 -4.03 9.04
N VAL A 195 -12.83 -5.07 8.29
CA VAL A 195 -12.41 -5.28 6.90
C VAL A 195 -13.63 -5.57 6.04
N GLU A 196 -13.67 -4.94 4.90
CA GLU A 196 -14.69 -5.19 3.88
C GLU A 196 -14.02 -5.44 2.53
N GLU A 197 -14.58 -6.37 1.76
CA GLU A 197 -14.17 -6.72 0.40
C GLU A 197 -15.21 -6.29 -0.62
N TYR A 198 -14.73 -5.72 -1.73
CA TYR A 198 -15.53 -5.28 -2.87
C TYR A 198 -15.47 -6.29 -4.00
N ASN A 199 -16.63 -6.57 -4.61
CA ASN A 199 -16.75 -7.48 -5.75
C ASN A 199 -17.07 -6.77 -7.08
N GLY A 200 -16.89 -5.45 -7.15
CA GLY A 200 -17.27 -4.62 -8.29
C GLY A 200 -18.72 -4.09 -8.21
N SER A 201 -19.47 -4.39 -7.15
CA SER A 201 -20.84 -3.90 -6.97
C SER A 201 -21.22 -3.69 -5.51
N THR A 202 -20.81 -4.58 -4.62
CA THR A 202 -21.17 -4.57 -3.20
C THR A 202 -19.98 -4.87 -2.31
N TRP A 203 -20.04 -4.38 -1.07
CA TRP A 203 -19.06 -4.67 -0.03
C TRP A 203 -19.58 -5.77 0.90
N THR A 204 -18.69 -6.69 1.25
CA THR A 204 -18.96 -7.77 2.21
C THR A 204 -17.99 -7.66 3.37
N THR A 205 -18.51 -7.68 4.61
CA THR A 205 -17.67 -7.73 5.81
C THR A 205 -17.00 -9.09 5.91
N VAL A 206 -15.68 -9.10 6.12
CA VAL A 206 -14.84 -10.29 6.23
C VAL A 206 -14.04 -10.27 7.54
N ASN A 207 -13.13 -11.23 7.72
CA ASN A 207 -12.34 -11.34 8.94
C ASN A 207 -11.52 -10.07 9.23
N SER A 208 -11.63 -9.59 10.46
CA SER A 208 -10.95 -8.40 10.96
C SER A 208 -9.43 -8.57 11.03
N VAL A 209 -8.69 -7.44 10.92
CA VAL A 209 -7.26 -7.40 11.25
C VAL A 209 -7.02 -7.77 12.71
N ASN A 210 -5.84 -8.30 13.04
CA ASN A 210 -5.51 -8.68 14.42
C ASN A 210 -5.37 -7.46 15.35
N THR A 211 -4.96 -6.31 14.79
CA THR A 211 -4.73 -5.08 15.58
C THR A 211 -5.46 -3.90 14.96
N ALA A 212 -6.46 -3.37 15.67
CA ALA A 212 -7.21 -2.19 15.28
C ALA A 212 -6.30 -0.97 15.08
N ARG A 213 -6.52 -0.20 14.00
CA ARG A 213 -5.71 0.97 13.67
C ARG A 213 -6.40 1.91 12.67
N GLU A 214 -5.85 3.10 12.52
CA GLU A 214 -6.20 4.05 11.46
C GLU A 214 -4.94 4.60 10.78
N ILE A 215 -5.09 5.16 9.58
CA ILE A 215 -3.99 5.77 8.80
C ILE A 215 -2.83 4.78 8.58
N ALA A 216 -3.14 3.51 8.50
CA ALA A 216 -2.17 2.50 8.10
C ALA A 216 -1.89 2.60 6.59
N MET A 217 -0.73 2.15 6.20
CA MET A 217 -0.35 1.95 4.80
C MET A 217 -0.76 0.55 4.37
N SER A 218 -0.88 0.35 3.06
CA SER A 218 -1.31 -0.92 2.47
C SER A 218 -0.72 -1.15 1.09
N SER A 219 -0.67 -2.40 0.68
CA SER A 219 -0.23 -2.82 -0.65
C SER A 219 -0.82 -4.20 -0.98
N GLY A 220 -0.94 -4.54 -2.25
CA GLY A 220 -1.35 -5.87 -2.69
C GLY A 220 -2.69 -5.91 -3.40
N VAL A 221 -3.20 -7.13 -3.52
CA VAL A 221 -4.49 -7.46 -4.14
C VAL A 221 -5.40 -8.14 -3.11
N GLN A 222 -6.69 -8.27 -3.42
CA GLN A 222 -7.71 -8.79 -2.49
C GLN A 222 -7.35 -10.16 -1.90
N THR A 223 -6.67 -11.02 -2.66
CA THR A 223 -6.26 -12.37 -2.22
C THR A 223 -4.83 -12.46 -1.68
N ASP A 224 -4.07 -11.36 -1.69
CA ASP A 224 -2.69 -11.31 -1.18
C ASP A 224 -2.32 -9.84 -0.89
N GLY A 225 -2.63 -9.38 0.32
CA GLY A 225 -2.46 -8.01 0.76
C GLY A 225 -1.59 -7.85 2.00
N ILE A 226 -1.16 -6.62 2.26
CA ILE A 226 -0.38 -6.27 3.44
C ILE A 226 -0.81 -4.89 3.96
N ILE A 227 -0.92 -4.76 5.28
CA ILE A 227 -1.06 -3.46 5.96
C ILE A 227 0.06 -3.27 6.97
N TYR A 228 0.52 -2.04 7.15
CA TYR A 228 1.65 -1.76 8.03
C TYR A 228 1.58 -0.35 8.63
N GLY A 229 2.19 -0.18 9.81
CA GLY A 229 2.16 1.07 10.54
C GLY A 229 0.75 1.47 10.99
N GLY A 230 0.51 2.78 11.04
CA GLY A 230 -0.74 3.35 11.53
C GLY A 230 -0.69 3.75 13.00
N ARG A 231 -1.85 4.05 13.57
CA ARG A 231 -2.03 4.38 14.99
C ARG A 231 -3.42 3.96 15.46
N VAL A 232 -3.64 3.84 16.75
CA VAL A 232 -4.96 3.50 17.32
C VAL A 232 -5.79 4.76 17.55
N ASP A 233 -5.19 5.81 18.14
CA ASP A 233 -5.88 7.04 18.55
C ASP A 233 -4.96 8.26 18.35
N PRO A 234 -5.51 9.47 18.11
CA PRO A 234 -4.72 10.69 18.06
C PRO A 234 -3.86 10.86 19.32
N GLY A 235 -2.54 10.86 19.18
CA GLY A 235 -1.60 10.92 20.30
C GLY A 235 -1.06 9.59 20.79
N SER A 236 -1.63 8.45 20.37
CA SER A 236 -1.08 7.13 20.70
C SER A 236 0.25 6.85 19.98
N VAL A 237 0.95 5.85 20.49
CA VAL A 237 2.20 5.35 19.87
C VAL A 237 1.93 4.92 18.45
N LYS A 238 2.77 5.35 17.51
CA LYS A 238 2.71 4.93 16.11
C LYS A 238 3.19 3.50 16.00
N MET A 239 2.51 2.71 15.19
CA MET A 239 2.71 1.27 15.11
C MET A 239 3.87 0.92 14.18
N THR A 240 4.61 -0.11 14.55
CA THR A 240 5.56 -0.81 13.67
C THR A 240 4.96 -2.04 13.04
N THR A 241 3.82 -2.51 13.56
CA THR A 241 3.23 -3.80 13.21
C THR A 241 2.84 -3.88 11.75
N THR A 242 3.09 -5.05 11.18
CA THR A 242 2.74 -5.42 9.80
C THR A 242 1.89 -6.68 9.85
N GLU A 243 0.80 -6.69 9.07
CA GLU A 243 -0.10 -7.85 8.93
C GLU A 243 -0.32 -8.15 7.45
N GLY A 244 -0.23 -9.42 7.08
CA GLY A 244 -0.50 -9.92 5.73
C GLY A 244 -1.87 -10.59 5.66
N TYR A 245 -2.57 -10.38 4.55
CA TYR A 245 -3.87 -10.94 4.22
C TYR A 245 -3.74 -11.97 3.10
N ASP A 246 -4.36 -13.13 3.25
CA ASP A 246 -4.34 -14.22 2.27
C ASP A 246 -5.65 -14.38 1.48
N GLY A 247 -6.54 -13.38 1.53
CA GLY A 247 -7.89 -13.43 0.98
C GLY A 247 -8.93 -14.00 1.95
N THR A 248 -8.54 -14.43 3.15
CA THR A 248 -9.44 -15.00 4.16
C THR A 248 -9.05 -14.57 5.56
N SER A 249 -7.77 -14.62 5.90
CA SER A 249 -7.26 -14.40 7.25
C SER A 249 -6.07 -13.45 7.29
N TRP A 250 -5.86 -12.84 8.44
CA TRP A 250 -4.74 -11.93 8.71
C TRP A 250 -3.68 -12.64 9.55
N SER A 251 -2.42 -12.47 9.17
CA SER A 251 -1.27 -13.05 9.86
C SER A 251 -0.20 -12.01 10.10
N THR A 252 0.49 -12.11 11.25
CA THR A 252 1.61 -11.22 11.58
C THR A 252 2.76 -11.41 10.60
N ARG A 253 3.36 -10.29 10.19
CA ARG A 253 4.58 -10.21 9.39
C ARG A 253 5.67 -9.47 10.18
N PRO A 254 6.95 -9.49 9.75
CA PRO A 254 8.00 -8.70 10.38
C PRO A 254 7.63 -7.23 10.52
N ASN A 255 7.93 -6.66 11.68
CA ASN A 255 7.64 -5.27 11.98
C ASN A 255 8.59 -4.30 11.26
N MET A 256 8.10 -3.11 10.95
CA MET A 256 8.93 -1.96 10.55
C MET A 256 9.93 -1.61 11.65
N ALA A 257 11.06 -1.02 11.28
CA ALA A 257 12.03 -0.54 12.26
C ALA A 257 11.51 0.67 13.02
N VAL A 258 10.73 1.54 12.37
CA VAL A 258 10.21 2.77 12.97
C VAL A 258 8.69 2.86 12.84
N GLY A 259 8.00 2.97 13.97
CA GLY A 259 6.55 3.17 14.00
C GLY A 259 6.15 4.50 13.38
N ARG A 260 5.22 4.46 12.40
CA ARG A 260 4.75 5.64 11.66
C ARG A 260 3.32 5.51 11.16
N TYR A 261 2.69 6.65 10.86
CA TYR A 261 1.43 6.71 10.13
C TYR A 261 1.50 7.73 8.99
N GLY A 262 0.60 7.61 8.03
CA GLY A 262 0.43 8.59 6.96
C GLY A 262 1.63 8.69 6.03
N SER A 263 2.42 7.63 5.89
CA SER A 263 3.46 7.54 4.86
C SER A 263 2.82 7.54 3.48
N GLY A 264 3.58 7.95 2.47
CA GLY A 264 3.29 7.58 1.10
C GLY A 264 3.48 6.07 0.96
N ALA A 265 2.48 5.41 0.46
CA ALA A 265 2.46 3.97 0.31
C ALA A 265 1.87 3.58 -1.04
N ASN A 266 2.17 2.38 -1.46
CA ASN A 266 1.62 1.83 -2.68
C ASN A 266 0.19 1.36 -2.43
N GLN A 267 -0.77 2.27 -2.43
CA GLN A 267 -2.19 1.94 -2.17
C GLN A 267 -2.80 1.01 -3.23
N SER A 268 -2.16 0.77 -4.37
CA SER A 268 -2.83 0.09 -5.48
C SER A 268 -1.99 -0.83 -6.36
N SER A 269 -0.69 -0.91 -6.22
CA SER A 269 0.13 -1.62 -7.21
C SER A 269 1.36 -2.36 -6.65
N GLY A 270 1.62 -2.26 -5.36
CA GLY A 270 2.57 -3.14 -4.70
C GLY A 270 2.01 -4.54 -4.53
N THR A 271 2.84 -5.47 -4.15
CA THR A 271 2.44 -6.81 -3.75
C THR A 271 2.54 -6.96 -2.24
N ALA A 272 1.95 -8.00 -1.67
CA ALA A 272 2.14 -8.33 -0.26
C ALA A 272 3.59 -8.74 0.08
N THR A 273 4.43 -8.95 -0.92
CA THR A 273 5.85 -9.33 -0.78
C THR A 273 6.82 -8.20 -1.12
N ALA A 274 6.33 -7.06 -1.64
CA ALA A 274 7.17 -5.92 -2.02
C ALA A 274 6.40 -4.61 -1.79
N ALA A 275 6.53 -4.05 -0.58
CA ALA A 275 5.86 -2.82 -0.17
C ALA A 275 6.88 -1.75 0.24
N ILE A 276 6.47 -0.48 0.23
CA ILE A 276 7.31 0.65 0.58
C ILE A 276 6.55 1.61 1.52
N ALA A 277 7.24 2.08 2.56
CA ALA A 277 6.77 3.11 3.47
C ALA A 277 7.71 4.31 3.40
N ALA A 278 7.29 5.40 2.77
CA ALA A 278 8.10 6.59 2.58
C ALA A 278 7.56 7.78 3.39
N GLY A 279 8.41 8.44 4.14
CA GLY A 279 8.02 9.57 4.98
C GLY A 279 7.10 9.19 6.14
N GLY A 280 6.10 10.01 6.39
CA GLY A 280 5.12 9.82 7.45
C GLY A 280 5.49 10.53 8.76
N ASN A 281 4.69 10.28 9.78
CA ASN A 281 4.85 10.87 11.12
C ASN A 281 5.25 9.78 12.12
N THR A 282 6.31 10.01 12.88
CA THR A 282 6.90 9.04 13.83
C THR A 282 6.74 9.45 15.28
N ASN A 283 7.05 8.56 16.22
CA ASN A 283 7.09 8.77 17.67
C ASN A 283 8.46 8.53 18.25
N PRO A 284 8.65 9.12 19.44
CA PRO A 284 8.85 10.56 19.60
C PRO A 284 10.16 10.99 18.94
N PRO A 285 10.29 12.24 18.58
CA PRO A 285 9.31 13.30 18.66
C PRO A 285 8.26 13.15 17.56
N ASN A 286 7.05 13.71 17.74
CA ASN A 286 5.97 13.71 16.75
C ASN A 286 6.40 14.50 15.49
N THR A 287 7.27 13.89 14.71
CA THR A 287 8.05 14.52 13.64
C THR A 287 7.79 13.81 12.32
N ARG A 288 7.68 14.59 11.24
CA ARG A 288 7.68 14.07 9.89
C ARG A 288 9.10 13.69 9.52
N VAL A 289 9.23 12.59 8.79
CA VAL A 289 10.53 12.04 8.43
C VAL A 289 10.69 11.93 6.92
N THR A 290 11.93 11.87 6.48
CA THR A 290 12.29 11.57 5.09
C THR A 290 12.54 10.07 4.88
N THR A 291 12.71 9.30 5.94
CA THR A 291 13.13 7.90 5.86
C THR A 291 12.14 7.03 5.10
N THR A 292 12.68 6.12 4.32
CA THR A 292 11.95 5.08 3.59
C THR A 292 12.32 3.72 4.16
N GLU A 293 11.34 2.84 4.28
CA GLU A 293 11.53 1.42 4.58
C GLU A 293 10.86 0.57 3.49
N GLU A 294 11.50 -0.52 3.13
CA GLU A 294 11.08 -1.46 2.09
C GLU A 294 10.81 -2.83 2.70
N PHE A 295 9.64 -3.39 2.42
CA PHE A 295 9.30 -4.74 2.81
C PHE A 295 9.68 -5.73 1.72
N ASN A 296 10.52 -6.69 2.06
CA ASN A 296 10.90 -7.79 1.20
C ASN A 296 10.30 -9.07 1.79
N GLY A 297 9.37 -9.68 1.07
CA GLY A 297 8.73 -10.91 1.46
C GLY A 297 9.69 -12.09 1.54
N ALA A 298 9.28 -13.16 2.20
CA ALA A 298 10.08 -14.38 2.25
C ALA A 298 10.24 -14.97 0.84
N THR A 299 11.45 -15.45 0.55
CA THR A 299 11.75 -16.14 -0.70
C THR A 299 12.29 -17.54 -0.42
N THR A 300 11.98 -18.48 -1.31
CA THR A 300 12.51 -19.84 -1.26
C THR A 300 13.36 -20.09 -2.50
N ALA A 301 14.64 -20.31 -2.31
CA ALA A 301 15.53 -20.77 -3.37
C ALA A 301 15.70 -22.28 -3.29
N ILE A 302 15.49 -22.98 -4.39
CA ILE A 302 15.73 -24.40 -4.52
C ILE A 302 17.18 -24.57 -4.97
N ASN A 303 18.01 -25.12 -4.11
CA ASN A 303 19.39 -25.47 -4.45
C ASN A 303 19.43 -26.97 -4.78
N ILE A 304 19.66 -27.30 -6.04
CA ILE A 304 19.96 -28.67 -6.48
C ILE A 304 21.46 -28.87 -6.31
N VAL A 305 21.86 -29.75 -5.42
CA VAL A 305 23.27 -30.13 -5.27
C VAL A 305 23.44 -31.47 -5.99
N ASP A 306 24.02 -31.44 -7.18
CA ASP A 306 24.46 -32.64 -7.87
C ASP A 306 25.76 -33.13 -7.22
N ILE A 307 25.69 -34.24 -6.52
CA ILE A 307 26.89 -34.93 -6.02
C ILE A 307 27.33 -35.91 -7.12
N THR A 308 28.23 -35.43 -7.98
CA THR A 308 28.95 -36.31 -8.90
C THR A 308 30.06 -37.02 -8.13
N THR A 309 29.96 -38.32 -7.91
CA THR A 309 31.08 -39.14 -7.46
C THR A 309 31.92 -39.55 -8.66
N SER A 310 33.17 -39.09 -8.66
CA SER A 310 34.21 -39.57 -9.61
C SER A 310 34.71 -40.95 -9.28
#